data_da659cd2af27ff9b4a849524fe7b6ab7
#
_entry.id   da659cd2af27ff9b4a849524fe7b6ab7
#
_cell.length_a   1.000
_cell.length_b   1.000
_cell.length_c   1.000
_cell.angle_alpha   90.00
_cell.angle_beta   90.00
_cell.angle_gamma   90.00
#
_symmetry.space_group_name_H-M   'P 1'
#
loop_
_entity.id
_entity.type
_entity.pdbx_description
1 polymer ?
#
loop_
_entity_poly.entity_id
_entity_poly.type
_entity_poly.pdbx_seq_one_letter_code
_entity_poly.pdbx_strand_id
1 'polypeptide(L)'
;MLNIDLTGKRAFVAGVADDGGFGFAIAKQLAEAGATVSVGTWPPAYGIFTKLIQLGKIKNSLVLARGGDLKFERIFPFDADFDTMADVPAEIRENRRYKEHSDYTIQGVADLFVKEFGEKPLDIVVHSLANGPEVKKPLLETSRKGYLAAVSASSYSFVSLARSFGPLLRPNGAFLNLTYLAAERVVPGYGGGMSSAKAALESDTRTLSFEVGRKYGARVNSISAGAWASRAASAIGFIEKMVEFSRRNSPLGQSIEPLEVGNAAAFLLSPLASGITGSVVYVDKGMNVMATPVEV
;
A
#
# COMPACT_ATOMS: atom_id res chain seq x y z
N MET A 1 30.08 5.48 1.87
CA MET A 1 28.99 5.32 0.86
C MET A 1 27.66 5.52 1.57
N LEU A 2 26.79 6.37 1.06
CA LEU A 2 25.46 6.59 1.64
C LEU A 2 24.60 5.37 1.28
N ASN A 3 24.25 4.56 2.28
CA ASN A 3 23.52 3.29 2.10
C ASN A 3 22.19 3.34 2.84
N ILE A 4 21.12 2.78 2.25
CA ILE A 4 19.89 2.51 2.96
C ILE A 4 20.11 1.22 3.74
N ASP A 5 20.19 1.33 5.07
CA ASP A 5 20.34 0.18 5.97
C ASP A 5 19.15 0.12 6.93
N LEU A 6 18.38 -0.95 6.80
CA LEU A 6 17.23 -1.27 7.65
C LEU A 6 17.47 -2.54 8.48
N THR A 7 18.71 -2.92 8.65
CA THR A 7 19.08 -4.09 9.49
C THR A 7 18.52 -3.90 10.91
N GLY A 8 17.86 -4.94 11.43
CA GLY A 8 17.20 -4.93 12.73
C GLY A 8 15.85 -4.17 12.77
N LYS A 9 15.41 -3.61 11.65
CA LYS A 9 14.09 -2.99 11.50
C LYS A 9 13.04 -4.04 11.14
N ARG A 10 11.86 -3.90 11.69
CA ARG A 10 10.70 -4.74 11.34
C ARG A 10 9.64 -3.91 10.63
N ALA A 11 9.17 -4.42 9.49
CA ALA A 11 8.18 -3.78 8.64
C ALA A 11 6.90 -4.63 8.54
N PHE A 12 5.76 -3.96 8.51
CA PHE A 12 4.48 -4.51 8.09
C PHE A 12 4.01 -3.82 6.81
N VAL A 13 3.75 -4.61 5.76
CA VAL A 13 3.22 -4.11 4.49
C VAL A 13 1.81 -4.66 4.29
N ALA A 14 0.80 -3.83 4.52
CA ALA A 14 -0.59 -4.17 4.27
C ALA A 14 -0.92 -4.04 2.78
N GLY A 15 -1.48 -5.12 2.18
CA GLY A 15 -1.90 -5.12 0.78
C GLY A 15 -0.94 -5.82 -0.17
N VAL A 16 -0.43 -6.99 0.21
CA VAL A 16 0.37 -7.86 -0.67
C VAL A 16 -0.44 -9.10 -1.02
N ALA A 17 -0.85 -9.24 -2.27
CA ALA A 17 -1.68 -10.36 -2.74
C ALA A 17 -1.02 -11.22 -3.84
N ASP A 18 0.03 -10.70 -4.47
CA ASP A 18 0.85 -11.35 -5.50
C ASP A 18 2.20 -10.63 -5.64
N ASP A 19 3.05 -11.09 -6.54
CA ASP A 19 4.38 -10.56 -6.80
C ASP A 19 4.42 -9.42 -7.84
N GLY A 20 3.29 -9.03 -8.43
CA GLY A 20 3.21 -8.01 -9.47
C GLY A 20 2.80 -6.62 -8.98
N GLY A 21 2.45 -6.46 -7.71
CA GLY A 21 1.96 -5.20 -7.16
C GLY A 21 3.04 -4.35 -6.46
N PHE A 22 2.72 -3.07 -6.25
CA PHE A 22 3.59 -2.15 -5.51
C PHE A 22 3.88 -2.62 -4.08
N GLY A 23 2.89 -3.21 -3.38
CA GLY A 23 3.10 -3.73 -2.02
C GLY A 23 4.20 -4.78 -1.95
N PHE A 24 4.23 -5.71 -2.93
CA PHE A 24 5.30 -6.71 -3.02
C PHE A 24 6.65 -6.07 -3.33
N ALA A 25 6.71 -5.13 -4.28
CA ALA A 25 7.96 -4.43 -4.62
C ALA A 25 8.51 -3.65 -3.42
N ILE A 26 7.65 -2.97 -2.65
CA ILE A 26 8.05 -2.29 -1.41
C ILE A 26 8.58 -3.30 -0.39
N ALA A 27 7.86 -4.40 -0.14
CA ALA A 27 8.29 -5.45 0.78
C ALA A 27 9.66 -6.02 0.38
N LYS A 28 9.89 -6.24 -0.92
CA LYS A 28 11.17 -6.70 -1.46
C LYS A 28 12.29 -5.70 -1.21
N GLN A 29 12.07 -4.40 -1.49
CA GLN A 29 13.11 -3.38 -1.29
C GLN A 29 13.42 -3.12 0.19
N LEU A 30 12.44 -3.23 1.07
CA LEU A 30 12.68 -3.20 2.51
C LEU A 30 13.56 -4.39 2.95
N ALA A 31 13.30 -5.58 2.41
CA ALA A 31 14.13 -6.75 2.67
C ALA A 31 15.52 -6.62 2.04
N GLU A 32 15.68 -6.07 0.82
CA GLU A 32 16.98 -5.72 0.23
C GLU A 32 17.79 -4.81 1.14
N ALA A 33 17.13 -3.84 1.78
CA ALA A 33 17.77 -2.95 2.74
C ALA A 33 18.03 -3.59 4.12
N GLY A 34 17.64 -4.84 4.36
CA GLY A 34 17.93 -5.58 5.60
C GLY A 34 16.77 -5.67 6.59
N ALA A 35 15.61 -5.13 6.29
CA ALA A 35 14.46 -5.24 7.18
C ALA A 35 13.88 -6.66 7.22
N THR A 36 13.36 -7.03 8.38
CA THR A 36 12.47 -8.18 8.53
C THR A 36 11.07 -7.77 8.16
N VAL A 37 10.44 -8.48 7.21
CA VAL A 37 9.18 -8.05 6.61
C VAL A 37 8.06 -9.04 6.88
N SER A 38 6.95 -8.54 7.43
CA SER A 38 5.65 -9.22 7.49
C SER A 38 4.67 -8.54 6.54
N VAL A 39 3.70 -9.28 6.02
CA VAL A 39 2.72 -8.74 5.06
C VAL A 39 1.29 -9.07 5.47
N GLY A 40 0.37 -8.16 5.12
CA GLY A 40 -1.06 -8.36 5.21
C GLY A 40 -1.64 -8.70 3.84
N THR A 41 -2.35 -9.81 3.74
CA THR A 41 -2.94 -10.31 2.50
C THR A 41 -4.45 -10.47 2.66
N TRP A 42 -5.21 -9.90 1.73
CA TRP A 42 -6.67 -10.02 1.71
C TRP A 42 -7.11 -11.49 1.77
N PRO A 43 -8.02 -11.90 2.67
CA PRO A 43 -8.37 -13.30 2.90
C PRO A 43 -8.72 -14.08 1.63
N PRO A 44 -9.48 -13.55 0.65
CA PRO A 44 -9.72 -14.23 -0.62
C PRO A 44 -8.47 -14.51 -1.46
N ALA A 45 -7.39 -13.74 -1.30
CA ALA A 45 -6.12 -13.94 -1.99
C ALA A 45 -5.09 -14.72 -1.16
N TYR A 46 -5.28 -14.81 0.14
CA TYR A 46 -4.33 -15.40 1.10
C TYR A 46 -3.88 -16.81 0.71
N GLY A 47 -4.85 -17.71 0.52
CA GLY A 47 -4.54 -19.11 0.15
C GLY A 47 -3.88 -19.24 -1.24
N ILE A 48 -4.18 -18.32 -2.16
CA ILE A 48 -3.55 -18.29 -3.50
C ILE A 48 -2.10 -17.84 -3.35
N PHE A 49 -1.85 -16.73 -2.67
CA PHE A 49 -0.51 -16.14 -2.52
C PHE A 49 0.43 -17.10 -1.76
N THR A 50 -0.01 -17.63 -0.62
CA THR A 50 0.78 -18.61 0.15
C THR A 50 1.11 -19.86 -0.66
N LYS A 51 0.15 -20.36 -1.45
CA LYS A 51 0.37 -21.53 -2.32
C LYS A 51 1.35 -21.22 -3.47
N LEU A 52 1.32 -20.02 -4.06
CA LEU A 52 2.28 -19.62 -5.07
C LEU A 52 3.73 -19.62 -4.53
N ILE A 53 3.92 -19.14 -3.30
CA ILE A 53 5.21 -19.18 -2.60
C ILE A 53 5.63 -20.63 -2.34
N GLN A 54 4.77 -21.44 -1.73
CA GLN A 54 5.06 -22.85 -1.38
C GLN A 54 5.41 -23.71 -2.59
N LEU A 55 4.73 -23.49 -3.73
CA LEU A 55 4.99 -24.21 -4.98
C LEU A 55 6.16 -23.63 -5.79
N GLY A 56 6.81 -22.58 -5.30
CA GLY A 56 7.92 -21.94 -6.00
C GLY A 56 7.52 -21.23 -7.30
N LYS A 57 6.21 -20.94 -7.50
CA LYS A 57 5.71 -20.29 -8.72
C LYS A 57 6.20 -18.85 -8.89
N ILE A 58 6.54 -18.18 -7.81
CA ILE A 58 7.10 -16.82 -7.78
C ILE A 58 8.54 -16.79 -7.27
N LYS A 59 9.27 -17.92 -7.36
CA LYS A 59 10.64 -18.03 -6.84
C LYS A 59 11.57 -16.94 -7.38
N ASN A 60 11.49 -16.64 -8.68
CA ASN A 60 12.34 -15.62 -9.29
C ASN A 60 12.07 -14.21 -8.74
N SER A 61 10.80 -13.91 -8.41
CA SER A 61 10.41 -12.63 -7.84
C SER A 61 10.93 -12.46 -6.40
N LEU A 62 11.16 -13.57 -5.69
CA LEU A 62 11.67 -13.56 -4.33
C LEU A 62 13.20 -13.38 -4.25
N VAL A 63 13.94 -13.60 -5.32
CA VAL A 63 15.41 -13.45 -5.32
C VAL A 63 15.79 -12.02 -4.99
N LEU A 64 16.69 -11.85 -3.99
CA LEU A 64 17.23 -10.57 -3.57
C LEU A 64 18.55 -10.27 -4.30
N ALA A 65 18.78 -9.03 -4.70
CA ALA A 65 20.01 -8.60 -5.36
C ALA A 65 21.24 -8.73 -4.45
N ARG A 66 21.04 -8.53 -3.14
CA ARG A 66 22.09 -8.74 -2.13
C ARG A 66 22.43 -10.22 -1.88
N GLY A 67 21.73 -11.13 -2.55
CA GLY A 67 21.85 -12.58 -2.36
C GLY A 67 20.80 -13.15 -1.39
N GLY A 68 20.43 -14.41 -1.65
CA GLY A 68 19.35 -15.10 -0.95
C GLY A 68 17.96 -14.75 -1.47
N ASP A 69 16.94 -15.16 -0.73
CA ASP A 69 15.53 -14.99 -1.11
C ASP A 69 14.79 -14.16 -0.04
N LEU A 70 13.85 -13.35 -0.49
CA LEU A 70 12.84 -12.70 0.37
C LEU A 70 12.05 -13.79 1.11
N LYS A 71 12.13 -13.76 2.42
CA LYS A 71 11.33 -14.59 3.32
C LYS A 71 10.47 -13.68 4.17
N PHE A 72 9.16 -13.81 4.03
CA PHE A 72 8.25 -13.10 4.91
C PHE A 72 8.31 -13.73 6.31
N GLU A 73 8.52 -12.90 7.33
CA GLU A 73 8.48 -13.35 8.73
C GLU A 73 7.09 -13.90 9.08
N ARG A 74 6.05 -13.20 8.59
CA ARG A 74 4.67 -13.61 8.72
C ARG A 74 3.84 -13.12 7.52
N ILE A 75 2.87 -13.91 7.12
CA ILE A 75 1.80 -13.50 6.20
C ILE A 75 0.50 -13.55 7.00
N PHE A 76 -0.10 -12.37 7.26
CA PHE A 76 -1.36 -12.26 7.98
C PHE A 76 -2.52 -12.24 7.00
N PRO A 77 -3.64 -12.95 7.26
CA PRO A 77 -4.89 -12.59 6.63
C PRO A 77 -5.26 -11.17 7.10
N PHE A 78 -5.57 -10.26 6.18
CA PHE A 78 -5.77 -8.86 6.49
C PHE A 78 -6.80 -8.23 5.57
N ASP A 79 -7.91 -7.76 6.15
CA ASP A 79 -8.95 -7.02 5.44
C ASP A 79 -9.17 -5.65 6.08
N ALA A 80 -8.77 -4.61 5.38
CA ALA A 80 -8.82 -3.24 5.87
C ALA A 80 -10.20 -2.58 5.74
N ASP A 81 -11.21 -3.30 5.28
CA ASP A 81 -12.60 -2.85 5.31
C ASP A 81 -13.19 -2.93 6.73
N PHE A 82 -12.51 -3.63 7.67
CA PHE A 82 -12.99 -3.89 9.03
C PHE A 82 -11.96 -3.47 10.07
N ASP A 83 -12.39 -2.59 10.99
CA ASP A 83 -11.54 -2.18 12.12
C ASP A 83 -11.40 -3.31 13.13
N THR A 84 -12.50 -3.97 13.48
CA THR A 84 -12.59 -5.07 14.46
C THR A 84 -13.52 -6.18 13.96
N MET A 85 -13.48 -7.35 14.60
CA MET A 85 -14.40 -8.44 14.27
C MET A 85 -15.87 -8.10 14.53
N ALA A 86 -16.18 -7.09 15.34
CA ALA A 86 -17.56 -6.62 15.54
C ALA A 86 -18.12 -5.96 14.28
N ASP A 87 -17.27 -5.35 13.45
CA ASP A 87 -17.64 -4.64 12.24
C ASP A 87 -17.85 -5.58 11.03
N VAL A 88 -17.47 -6.86 11.16
CA VAL A 88 -17.56 -7.83 10.06
C VAL A 88 -19.00 -8.35 9.94
N PRO A 89 -19.65 -8.20 8.77
CA PRO A 89 -20.97 -8.76 8.52
C PRO A 89 -20.99 -10.29 8.63
N ALA A 90 -22.12 -10.84 9.05
CA ALA A 90 -22.26 -12.29 9.21
C ALA A 90 -21.97 -13.07 7.92
N GLU A 91 -22.46 -12.57 6.77
CA GLU A 91 -22.23 -13.19 5.47
C GLU A 91 -20.74 -13.24 5.08
N ILE A 92 -19.92 -12.29 5.54
CA ILE A 92 -18.47 -12.31 5.33
C ILE A 92 -17.82 -13.34 6.25
N ARG A 93 -18.20 -13.38 7.53
CA ARG A 93 -17.66 -14.37 8.50
C ARG A 93 -17.92 -15.80 8.05
N GLU A 94 -19.10 -16.07 7.49
CA GLU A 94 -19.50 -17.39 6.99
C GLU A 94 -18.89 -17.74 5.63
N ASN A 95 -18.30 -16.78 4.93
CA ASN A 95 -17.65 -17.03 3.66
C ASN A 95 -16.45 -17.97 3.84
N ARG A 96 -16.39 -19.04 3.04
CA ARG A 96 -15.35 -20.09 3.16
C ARG A 96 -13.91 -19.56 3.12
N ARG A 97 -13.67 -18.38 2.54
CA ARG A 97 -12.33 -17.77 2.44
C ARG A 97 -11.96 -16.92 3.66
N TYR A 98 -12.92 -16.65 4.54
CA TYR A 98 -12.76 -15.89 5.77
C TYR A 98 -12.85 -16.77 7.01
N LYS A 99 -13.78 -17.73 7.04
CA LYS A 99 -14.10 -18.57 8.21
C LYS A 99 -12.92 -19.40 8.74
N GLU A 100 -11.89 -19.62 7.91
CA GLU A 100 -10.67 -20.35 8.31
C GLU A 100 -9.72 -19.49 9.14
N HIS A 101 -9.96 -18.17 9.20
CA HIS A 101 -9.14 -17.22 9.92
C HIS A 101 -9.87 -16.73 11.17
N SER A 102 -9.20 -16.81 12.32
CA SER A 102 -9.77 -16.36 13.60
C SER A 102 -9.97 -14.86 13.66
N ASP A 103 -9.04 -14.10 13.06
CA ASP A 103 -9.11 -12.64 12.89
C ASP A 103 -8.33 -12.22 11.65
N TYR A 104 -8.81 -11.19 10.99
CA TYR A 104 -8.21 -10.60 9.79
C TYR A 104 -8.43 -9.09 9.72
N THR A 105 -8.91 -8.51 10.82
CA THR A 105 -9.23 -7.08 10.94
C THR A 105 -7.99 -6.26 11.26
N ILE A 106 -8.09 -4.95 11.12
CA ILE A 106 -6.96 -4.05 11.40
C ILE A 106 -6.49 -4.21 12.85
N GLN A 107 -7.41 -4.15 13.81
CA GLN A 107 -7.08 -4.30 15.23
C GLN A 107 -6.61 -5.71 15.56
N GLY A 108 -7.28 -6.74 15.03
CA GLY A 108 -6.90 -8.13 15.29
C GLY A 108 -5.48 -8.46 14.84
N VAL A 109 -5.06 -7.96 13.68
CA VAL A 109 -3.67 -8.15 13.22
C VAL A 109 -2.69 -7.33 14.07
N ALA A 110 -3.06 -6.12 14.52
CA ALA A 110 -2.22 -5.36 15.46
C ALA A 110 -2.02 -6.11 16.80
N ASP A 111 -3.08 -6.72 17.32
CA ASP A 111 -3.02 -7.54 18.55
C ASP A 111 -2.16 -8.79 18.35
N LEU A 112 -2.22 -9.43 17.17
CA LEU A 112 -1.34 -10.55 16.83
C LEU A 112 0.13 -10.14 16.79
N PHE A 113 0.46 -8.94 16.30
CA PHE A 113 1.83 -8.41 16.35
C PHE A 113 2.34 -8.30 17.78
N VAL A 114 1.53 -7.76 18.70
CA VAL A 114 1.89 -7.67 20.13
C VAL A 114 2.08 -9.07 20.72
N LYS A 115 1.17 -9.98 20.43
CA LYS A 115 1.22 -11.34 20.93
C LYS A 115 2.45 -12.12 20.47
N GLU A 116 2.83 -11.97 19.18
CA GLU A 116 3.92 -12.75 18.59
C GLU A 116 5.29 -12.11 18.81
N PHE A 117 5.37 -10.79 18.84
CA PHE A 117 6.66 -10.06 18.80
C PHE A 117 6.88 -9.11 19.99
N GLY A 118 5.95 -9.05 20.93
CA GLY A 118 6.04 -8.20 22.13
C GLY A 118 5.59 -6.75 21.90
N GLU A 119 5.82 -5.92 22.89
CA GLU A 119 5.47 -4.50 22.82
C GLU A 119 6.37 -3.74 21.83
N LYS A 120 5.76 -2.79 21.09
CA LYS A 120 6.45 -1.96 20.08
C LYS A 120 7.37 -2.74 19.13
N PRO A 121 6.83 -3.75 18.44
CA PRO A 121 7.65 -4.62 17.61
C PRO A 121 8.03 -4.01 16.27
N LEU A 122 7.40 -2.90 15.84
CA LEU A 122 7.46 -2.35 14.49
C LEU A 122 8.30 -1.08 14.38
N ASP A 123 8.92 -0.89 13.23
CA ASP A 123 9.59 0.35 12.82
C ASP A 123 8.87 0.98 11.61
N ILE A 124 8.26 0.15 10.77
CA ILE A 124 7.73 0.54 9.46
C ILE A 124 6.34 -0.06 9.26
N VAL A 125 5.39 0.78 8.82
CA VAL A 125 4.05 0.35 8.40
C VAL A 125 3.73 0.94 7.04
N VAL A 126 3.35 0.09 6.09
CA VAL A 126 2.99 0.47 4.73
C VAL A 126 1.54 0.11 4.43
N HIS A 127 0.79 1.08 3.94
CA HIS A 127 -0.56 0.92 3.42
C HIS A 127 -0.53 0.90 1.89
N SER A 128 -0.58 -0.30 1.31
CA SER A 128 -0.64 -0.54 -0.13
C SER A 128 -2.00 -1.11 -0.52
N LEU A 129 -3.06 -0.41 -0.11
CA LEU A 129 -4.45 -0.84 -0.24
C LEU A 129 -5.25 0.16 -1.06
N ALA A 130 -6.12 -0.33 -1.91
CA ALA A 130 -7.15 0.45 -2.57
C ALA A 130 -8.25 -0.49 -3.07
N ASN A 131 -9.49 -0.10 -2.87
CA ASN A 131 -10.65 -0.77 -3.41
C ASN A 131 -11.73 0.26 -3.76
N GLY A 132 -12.33 0.11 -4.95
CA GLY A 132 -13.46 0.92 -5.38
C GLY A 132 -14.42 0.04 -6.17
N PRO A 133 -15.49 -0.48 -5.56
CA PRO A 133 -16.38 -1.45 -6.20
C PRO A 133 -17.04 -0.90 -7.48
N GLU A 134 -17.15 0.41 -7.59
CA GLU A 134 -17.73 1.09 -8.74
C GLU A 134 -16.70 1.90 -9.57
N VAL A 135 -15.40 1.59 -9.48
CA VAL A 135 -14.31 2.33 -10.13
C VAL A 135 -14.50 2.54 -11.64
N LYS A 136 -15.25 1.66 -12.31
CA LYS A 136 -15.56 1.78 -13.75
C LYS A 136 -16.69 2.77 -14.07
N LYS A 137 -17.47 3.19 -13.08
CA LYS A 137 -18.57 4.13 -13.27
C LYS A 137 -18.06 5.57 -13.27
N PRO A 138 -18.56 6.42 -14.16
CA PRO A 138 -18.39 7.87 -14.01
C PRO A 138 -18.85 8.34 -12.63
N LEU A 139 -18.25 9.41 -12.12
CA LEU A 139 -18.60 9.93 -10.80
C LEU A 139 -20.10 10.28 -10.67
N LEU A 140 -20.71 10.82 -11.75
CA LEU A 140 -22.13 11.14 -11.79
C LEU A 140 -23.05 9.90 -11.67
N GLU A 141 -22.56 8.72 -12.01
CA GLU A 141 -23.29 7.46 -11.94
C GLU A 141 -22.95 6.62 -10.72
N THR A 142 -22.00 7.11 -9.92
CA THR A 142 -21.52 6.40 -8.71
C THR A 142 -22.60 6.49 -7.62
N SER A 143 -22.96 5.33 -7.06
CA SER A 143 -23.89 5.30 -5.93
C SER A 143 -23.23 5.84 -4.65
N ARG A 144 -24.02 6.36 -3.71
CA ARG A 144 -23.54 6.74 -2.37
C ARG A 144 -22.79 5.57 -1.71
N LYS A 145 -23.33 4.36 -1.81
CA LYS A 145 -22.71 3.15 -1.24
C LYS A 145 -21.34 2.89 -1.86
N GLY A 146 -21.24 2.95 -3.19
CA GLY A 146 -19.96 2.71 -3.90
C GLY A 146 -18.92 3.80 -3.59
N TYR A 147 -19.36 5.07 -3.55
CA TYR A 147 -18.49 6.20 -3.19
C TYR A 147 -17.93 6.05 -1.77
N LEU A 148 -18.79 5.80 -0.77
CA LEU A 148 -18.37 5.62 0.62
C LEU A 148 -17.49 4.38 0.79
N ALA A 149 -17.75 3.29 0.07
CA ALA A 149 -16.89 2.11 0.08
C ALA A 149 -15.48 2.42 -0.45
N ALA A 150 -15.38 3.20 -1.55
CA ALA A 150 -14.08 3.61 -2.08
C ALA A 150 -13.28 4.46 -1.08
N VAL A 151 -13.92 5.44 -0.42
CA VAL A 151 -13.27 6.27 0.61
C VAL A 151 -12.91 5.45 1.84
N SER A 152 -13.78 4.55 2.29
CA SER A 152 -13.52 3.66 3.43
C SER A 152 -12.29 2.80 3.20
N ALA A 153 -12.27 2.03 2.11
CA ALA A 153 -11.20 1.07 1.82
C ALA A 153 -9.88 1.71 1.40
N SER A 154 -9.91 2.91 0.77
CA SER A 154 -8.73 3.50 0.14
C SER A 154 -8.16 4.73 0.85
N SER A 155 -8.86 5.28 1.85
CA SER A 155 -8.42 6.42 2.67
C SER A 155 -8.59 6.12 4.16
N TYR A 156 -9.83 5.93 4.65
CA TYR A 156 -10.07 5.74 6.07
C TYR A 156 -9.31 4.54 6.65
N SER A 157 -9.14 3.47 5.88
CA SER A 157 -8.34 2.32 6.30
C SER A 157 -6.90 2.69 6.70
N PHE A 158 -6.33 3.75 6.12
CA PHE A 158 -5.02 4.27 6.54
C PHE A 158 -5.09 4.96 7.90
N VAL A 159 -6.16 5.71 8.18
CA VAL A 159 -6.40 6.33 9.50
C VAL A 159 -6.55 5.24 10.57
N SER A 160 -7.34 4.21 10.27
CA SER A 160 -7.51 3.06 11.15
C SER A 160 -6.22 2.29 11.39
N LEU A 161 -5.43 2.08 10.32
CA LEU A 161 -4.11 1.45 10.41
C LEU A 161 -3.17 2.28 11.30
N ALA A 162 -3.13 3.61 11.13
CA ALA A 162 -2.31 4.49 11.96
C ALA A 162 -2.74 4.48 13.43
N ARG A 163 -4.05 4.40 13.69
CA ARG A 163 -4.61 4.30 15.04
C ARG A 163 -4.20 3.01 15.75
N SER A 164 -4.29 1.86 15.05
CA SER A 164 -4.05 0.54 15.64
C SER A 164 -2.56 0.18 15.70
N PHE A 165 -1.78 0.58 14.70
CA PHE A 165 -0.36 0.25 14.61
C PHE A 165 0.58 1.34 15.12
N GLY A 166 0.12 2.58 15.29
CA GLY A 166 0.91 3.67 15.85
C GLY A 166 1.48 3.34 17.23
N PRO A 167 0.69 2.78 18.18
CA PRO A 167 1.20 2.35 19.48
C PRO A 167 2.30 1.28 19.41
N LEU A 168 2.35 0.51 18.33
CA LEU A 168 3.30 -0.58 18.11
C LEU A 168 4.64 -0.12 17.52
N LEU A 169 4.73 1.13 17.10
CA LEU A 169 5.96 1.66 16.53
C LEU A 169 7.01 1.95 17.60
N ARG A 170 8.25 1.62 17.26
CA ARG A 170 9.42 2.13 17.95
C ARG A 170 9.62 3.62 17.64
N PRO A 171 10.33 4.36 18.51
CA PRO A 171 10.69 5.75 18.21
C PRO A 171 11.38 5.90 16.84
N ASN A 172 11.06 6.99 16.11
CA ASN A 172 11.52 7.25 14.75
C ASN A 172 10.97 6.26 13.69
N GLY A 173 9.87 5.60 13.99
CA GLY A 173 9.15 4.78 13.02
C GLY A 173 8.57 5.59 11.87
N ALA A 174 8.06 4.90 10.85
CA ALA A 174 7.50 5.56 9.68
C ALA A 174 6.29 4.81 9.12
N PHE A 175 5.29 5.61 8.71
CA PHE A 175 4.16 5.18 7.89
C PHE A 175 4.33 5.65 6.45
N LEU A 176 3.88 4.84 5.51
CA LEU A 176 3.80 5.17 4.09
C LEU A 176 2.48 4.66 3.52
N ASN A 177 1.87 5.45 2.65
CA ASN A 177 0.75 5.01 1.83
C ASN A 177 0.99 5.30 0.34
N LEU A 178 0.12 4.73 -0.52
CA LEU A 178 0.17 4.90 -1.96
C LEU A 178 -1.04 5.69 -2.44
N THR A 179 -0.78 6.86 -3.01
CA THR A 179 -1.76 7.69 -3.70
C THR A 179 -1.57 7.65 -5.22
N TYR A 180 -2.31 8.46 -5.94
CA TYR A 180 -2.25 8.55 -7.39
C TYR A 180 -2.55 9.97 -7.87
N LEU A 181 -2.00 10.37 -9.00
CA LEU A 181 -2.19 11.69 -9.62
C LEU A 181 -3.67 12.14 -9.68
N ALA A 182 -4.60 11.19 -9.75
CA ALA A 182 -6.03 11.46 -9.73
C ALA A 182 -6.54 12.15 -8.44
N ALA A 183 -5.74 12.27 -7.39
CA ALA A 183 -6.02 13.08 -6.21
C ALA A 183 -6.07 14.58 -6.53
N GLU A 184 -5.33 15.03 -7.54
CA GLU A 184 -5.15 16.43 -7.89
C GLU A 184 -5.57 16.77 -9.33
N ARG A 185 -5.60 15.79 -10.22
CA ARG A 185 -5.87 15.96 -11.65
C ARG A 185 -7.02 15.08 -12.09
N VAL A 186 -7.70 15.50 -13.13
CA VAL A 186 -8.72 14.66 -13.76
C VAL A 186 -8.02 13.56 -14.55
N VAL A 187 -8.29 12.31 -14.17
CA VAL A 187 -7.88 11.13 -14.93
C VAL A 187 -9.16 10.48 -15.47
N PRO A 188 -9.48 10.66 -16.76
CA PRO A 188 -10.71 10.11 -17.34
C PRO A 188 -10.81 8.61 -17.12
N GLY A 189 -11.99 8.16 -16.67
CA GLY A 189 -12.25 6.76 -16.39
C GLY A 189 -11.83 6.27 -14.98
N TYR A 190 -11.05 7.04 -14.21
CA TYR A 190 -10.74 6.72 -12.82
C TYR A 190 -11.91 7.21 -11.92
N GLY A 191 -13.02 6.46 -11.93
CA GLY A 191 -14.30 6.84 -11.36
C GLY A 191 -14.62 6.17 -10.02
N GLY A 192 -15.93 6.01 -9.74
CA GLY A 192 -16.41 5.29 -8.56
C GLY A 192 -16.03 5.92 -7.21
N GLY A 193 -15.67 7.22 -7.18
CA GLY A 193 -15.20 7.90 -5.97
C GLY A 193 -13.71 7.69 -5.67
N MET A 194 -12.95 6.99 -6.51
CA MET A 194 -11.54 6.70 -6.26
C MET A 194 -10.65 7.95 -6.26
N SER A 195 -10.91 8.94 -7.14
CA SER A 195 -10.19 10.21 -7.12
C SER A 195 -10.39 10.94 -5.79
N SER A 196 -11.63 10.99 -5.30
CA SER A 196 -11.97 11.59 -4.01
C SER A 196 -11.31 10.84 -2.85
N ALA A 197 -11.26 9.50 -2.92
CA ALA A 197 -10.57 8.69 -1.91
C ALA A 197 -9.06 8.98 -1.87
N LYS A 198 -8.42 9.17 -3.04
CA LYS A 198 -6.99 9.52 -3.09
C LYS A 198 -6.73 10.94 -2.59
N ALA A 199 -7.59 11.91 -2.90
CA ALA A 199 -7.52 13.27 -2.35
C ALA A 199 -7.68 13.27 -0.82
N ALA A 200 -8.64 12.50 -0.28
CA ALA A 200 -8.81 12.30 1.14
C ALA A 200 -7.56 11.67 1.78
N LEU A 201 -6.99 10.62 1.18
CA LEU A 201 -5.77 9.97 1.67
C LEU A 201 -4.58 10.93 1.78
N GLU A 202 -4.40 11.83 0.81
CA GLU A 202 -3.34 12.86 0.87
C GLU A 202 -3.61 13.91 1.96
N SER A 203 -4.87 14.29 2.16
CA SER A 203 -5.27 15.16 3.27
C SER A 203 -5.00 14.48 4.62
N ASP A 204 -5.41 13.22 4.76
CA ASP A 204 -5.19 12.41 5.96
C ASP A 204 -3.68 12.22 6.22
N THR A 205 -2.86 12.05 5.19
CA THR A 205 -1.40 11.97 5.32
C THR A 205 -0.83 13.22 5.99
N ARG A 206 -1.27 14.42 5.60
CA ARG A 206 -0.84 15.67 6.24
C ARG A 206 -1.28 15.77 7.69
N THR A 207 -2.54 15.46 7.97
CA THR A 207 -3.10 15.48 9.33
C THR A 207 -2.40 14.45 10.24
N LEU A 208 -2.29 13.21 9.76
CA LEU A 208 -1.63 12.14 10.51
C LEU A 208 -0.13 12.40 10.70
N SER A 209 0.55 13.13 9.80
CA SER A 209 1.94 13.50 10.02
C SER A 209 2.14 14.33 11.28
N PHE A 210 1.17 15.20 11.61
CA PHE A 210 1.15 15.94 12.85
C PHE A 210 0.76 15.06 14.05
N GLU A 211 -0.37 14.36 13.97
CA GLU A 211 -0.89 13.59 15.11
C GLU A 211 0.01 12.41 15.49
N VAL A 212 0.43 11.60 14.51
CA VAL A 212 1.34 10.46 14.70
C VAL A 212 2.73 10.96 15.11
N GLY A 213 3.19 12.06 14.50
CA GLY A 213 4.46 12.69 14.87
C GLY A 213 4.50 13.10 16.33
N ARG A 214 3.46 13.80 16.80
CA ARG A 214 3.37 14.25 18.19
C ARG A 214 3.15 13.13 19.19
N LYS A 215 2.35 12.12 18.81
CA LYS A 215 1.96 11.06 19.74
C LYS A 215 2.98 9.92 19.81
N TYR A 216 3.58 9.56 18.67
CA TYR A 216 4.42 8.36 18.56
C TYR A 216 5.86 8.65 18.10
N GLY A 217 6.19 9.90 17.75
CA GLY A 217 7.50 10.25 17.21
C GLY A 217 7.79 9.60 15.85
N ALA A 218 6.75 9.34 15.07
CA ALA A 218 6.87 8.66 13.78
C ALA A 218 6.50 9.58 12.62
N ARG A 219 7.03 9.29 11.42
CA ARG A 219 6.79 10.06 10.19
C ARG A 219 5.67 9.43 9.38
N VAL A 220 4.97 10.24 8.60
CA VAL A 220 3.88 9.79 7.72
C VAL A 220 4.04 10.46 6.36
N ASN A 221 4.19 9.68 5.29
CA ASN A 221 4.33 10.19 3.93
C ASN A 221 3.51 9.37 2.94
N SER A 222 3.30 9.92 1.75
CA SER A 222 2.67 9.26 0.60
C SER A 222 3.63 9.17 -0.58
N ILE A 223 3.48 8.11 -1.38
CA ILE A 223 4.01 8.06 -2.74
C ILE A 223 2.83 8.14 -3.71
N SER A 224 2.85 9.14 -4.61
CA SER A 224 1.98 9.19 -5.78
C SER A 224 2.66 8.41 -6.90
N ALA A 225 2.24 7.15 -7.07
CA ALA A 225 2.83 6.24 -8.03
C ALA A 225 2.19 6.40 -9.42
N GLY A 226 2.98 6.26 -10.48
CA GLY A 226 2.49 6.22 -11.85
C GLY A 226 1.57 5.00 -12.11
N ALA A 227 0.84 5.03 -13.22
CA ALA A 227 -0.05 3.94 -13.62
C ALA A 227 0.75 2.64 -13.87
N TRP A 228 0.31 1.55 -13.26
CA TRP A 228 0.90 0.23 -13.40
C TRP A 228 -0.19 -0.85 -13.54
N ALA A 229 -0.04 -1.74 -14.51
CA ALA A 229 -1.00 -2.81 -14.80
C ALA A 229 -0.82 -4.01 -13.85
N SER A 230 -1.00 -3.76 -12.54
CA SER A 230 -1.05 -4.84 -11.55
C SER A 230 -2.35 -5.64 -11.65
N ARG A 231 -2.39 -6.83 -11.05
CA ARG A 231 -3.62 -7.64 -10.97
C ARG A 231 -4.76 -6.87 -10.30
N ALA A 232 -4.49 -6.13 -9.23
CA ALA A 232 -5.48 -5.29 -8.57
C ALA A 232 -5.98 -4.16 -9.50
N ALA A 233 -5.08 -3.52 -10.25
CA ALA A 233 -5.42 -2.46 -11.19
C ALA A 233 -6.19 -2.96 -12.42
N SER A 234 -6.14 -4.26 -12.75
CA SER A 234 -6.93 -4.86 -13.84
C SER A 234 -8.44 -4.67 -13.64
N ALA A 235 -8.89 -4.49 -12.40
CA ALA A 235 -10.29 -4.14 -12.10
C ALA A 235 -10.71 -2.80 -12.71
N ILE A 236 -9.79 -1.87 -12.99
CA ILE A 236 -10.06 -0.56 -13.60
C ILE A 236 -10.56 -0.72 -15.05
N GLY A 237 -10.15 -1.78 -15.75
CA GLY A 237 -10.66 -2.15 -17.09
C GLY A 237 -10.02 -1.40 -18.26
N PHE A 238 -9.29 -0.31 -18.03
CA PHE A 238 -8.54 0.44 -19.05
C PHE A 238 -7.12 0.81 -18.57
N ILE A 239 -6.63 0.11 -17.56
CA ILE A 239 -5.30 0.38 -16.96
C ILE A 239 -4.17 0.38 -18.00
N GLU A 240 -4.24 -0.51 -19.00
CA GLU A 240 -3.23 -0.59 -20.06
C GLU A 240 -3.17 0.70 -20.90
N LYS A 241 -4.34 1.33 -21.14
CA LYS A 241 -4.40 2.65 -21.80
C LYS A 241 -3.80 3.74 -20.94
N MET A 242 -4.00 3.69 -19.64
CA MET A 242 -3.38 4.65 -18.70
C MET A 242 -1.86 4.50 -18.67
N VAL A 243 -1.35 3.27 -18.64
CA VAL A 243 0.09 2.97 -18.70
C VAL A 243 0.69 3.49 -20.00
N GLU A 244 0.06 3.20 -21.16
CA GLU A 244 0.55 3.65 -22.45
C GLU A 244 0.50 5.17 -22.58
N PHE A 245 -0.58 5.82 -22.11
CA PHE A 245 -0.67 7.27 -22.09
C PHE A 245 0.46 7.90 -21.24
N SER A 246 0.71 7.37 -20.05
CA SER A 246 1.79 7.84 -19.18
C SER A 246 3.16 7.63 -19.84
N ARG A 247 3.37 6.46 -20.46
CA ARG A 247 4.62 6.16 -21.18
C ARG A 247 4.91 7.17 -22.30
N ARG A 248 3.87 7.53 -23.09
CA ARG A 248 4.04 8.47 -24.21
C ARG A 248 4.23 9.91 -23.77
N ASN A 249 3.60 10.31 -22.66
CA ASN A 249 3.48 11.70 -22.27
C ASN A 249 4.37 12.10 -21.10
N SER A 250 4.94 11.14 -20.36
CA SER A 250 5.87 11.49 -19.27
C SER A 250 7.22 11.97 -19.79
N PRO A 251 7.89 12.89 -19.08
CA PRO A 251 9.20 13.41 -19.46
C PRO A 251 10.25 12.34 -19.73
N LEU A 252 10.24 11.21 -19.00
CA LEU A 252 11.21 10.15 -19.22
C LEU A 252 10.80 9.16 -20.33
N GLY A 253 9.60 9.27 -20.91
CA GLY A 253 9.15 8.45 -22.04
C GLY A 253 9.10 6.94 -21.76
N GLN A 254 8.93 6.56 -20.49
CA GLN A 254 8.97 5.17 -20.03
C GLN A 254 7.78 4.86 -19.12
N SER A 255 7.39 3.59 -19.07
CA SER A 255 6.48 3.12 -18.03
C SER A 255 7.16 3.07 -16.68
N ILE A 256 6.41 3.32 -15.61
CA ILE A 256 6.88 3.07 -14.26
C ILE A 256 7.07 1.57 -14.05
N GLU A 257 8.03 1.20 -13.23
CA GLU A 257 8.20 -0.15 -12.74
C GLU A 257 7.98 -0.23 -11.22
N PRO A 258 7.39 -1.31 -10.69
CA PRO A 258 7.12 -1.45 -9.27
C PRO A 258 8.37 -1.28 -8.40
N LEU A 259 9.53 -1.68 -8.90
CA LEU A 259 10.80 -1.55 -8.21
C LEU A 259 11.17 -0.09 -7.94
N GLU A 260 10.83 0.85 -8.81
CA GLU A 260 11.11 2.26 -8.63
C GLU A 260 10.31 2.85 -7.47
N VAL A 261 9.05 2.41 -7.32
CA VAL A 261 8.21 2.74 -6.16
C VAL A 261 8.79 2.09 -4.89
N GLY A 262 9.25 0.86 -4.98
CA GLY A 262 9.93 0.16 -3.88
C GLY A 262 11.20 0.89 -3.41
N ASN A 263 12.02 1.38 -4.33
CA ASN A 263 13.24 2.15 -4.02
C ASN A 263 12.93 3.46 -3.31
N ALA A 264 11.94 4.23 -3.82
CA ALA A 264 11.49 5.46 -3.19
C ALA A 264 10.90 5.20 -1.80
N ALA A 265 10.13 4.11 -1.64
CA ALA A 265 9.58 3.68 -0.37
C ALA A 265 10.70 3.34 0.63
N ALA A 266 11.71 2.56 0.23
CA ALA A 266 12.84 2.22 1.08
C ALA A 266 13.59 3.48 1.58
N PHE A 267 13.79 4.49 0.71
CA PHE A 267 14.34 5.78 1.10
C PHE A 267 13.45 6.49 2.12
N LEU A 268 12.16 6.71 1.81
CA LEU A 268 11.23 7.45 2.67
C LEU A 268 11.03 6.79 4.04
N LEU A 269 11.14 5.47 4.10
CA LEU A 269 10.98 4.68 5.33
C LEU A 269 12.29 4.53 6.11
N SER A 270 13.41 4.91 5.53
CA SER A 270 14.74 4.83 6.16
C SER A 270 15.04 6.06 7.02
N PRO A 271 16.09 5.99 7.88
CA PRO A 271 16.60 7.13 8.62
C PRO A 271 17.10 8.28 7.74
N LEU A 272 17.45 8.03 6.47
CA LEU A 272 17.88 9.05 5.52
C LEU A 272 16.79 10.10 5.23
N ALA A 273 15.52 9.73 5.42
CA ALA A 273 14.38 10.61 5.27
C ALA A 273 13.86 11.17 6.60
N SER A 274 14.70 11.25 7.65
CA SER A 274 14.29 11.64 9.01
C SER A 274 13.65 13.04 9.09
N GLY A 275 13.96 13.94 8.17
CA GLY A 275 13.38 15.28 8.07
C GLY A 275 12.13 15.36 7.18
N ILE A 276 11.64 14.24 6.60
CA ILE A 276 10.53 14.23 5.64
C ILE A 276 9.29 13.62 6.29
N THR A 277 8.23 14.42 6.47
CA THR A 277 6.93 13.99 6.94
C THR A 277 5.82 14.86 6.36
N GLY A 278 4.63 14.32 6.15
CA GLY A 278 3.47 15.00 5.55
C GLY A 278 3.59 15.25 4.04
N SER A 279 4.57 14.62 3.39
CA SER A 279 4.88 14.85 1.98
C SER A 279 4.22 13.82 1.06
N VAL A 280 3.86 14.28 -0.15
CA VAL A 280 3.52 13.43 -1.29
C VAL A 280 4.69 13.46 -2.26
N VAL A 281 5.29 12.29 -2.50
CA VAL A 281 6.44 12.14 -3.40
C VAL A 281 5.98 11.43 -4.67
N TYR A 282 6.18 12.08 -5.81
CA TYR A 282 5.79 11.51 -7.10
C TYR A 282 6.86 10.55 -7.63
N VAL A 283 6.42 9.35 -7.98
CA VAL A 283 7.22 8.32 -8.65
C VAL A 283 6.43 7.87 -9.88
N ASP A 284 6.46 8.67 -10.93
CA ASP A 284 5.57 8.56 -12.10
C ASP A 284 6.26 8.95 -13.42
N LYS A 285 7.59 8.89 -13.47
CA LYS A 285 8.39 9.31 -14.65
C LYS A 285 8.24 10.79 -15.01
N GLY A 286 7.73 11.61 -14.08
CA GLY A 286 7.48 13.02 -14.28
C GLY A 286 6.10 13.33 -14.90
N MET A 287 5.20 12.36 -14.97
CA MET A 287 3.86 12.57 -15.55
C MET A 287 3.08 13.67 -14.81
N ASN A 288 3.29 13.84 -13.52
CA ASN A 288 2.61 14.83 -12.69
C ASN A 288 2.85 16.29 -13.11
N VAL A 289 3.97 16.61 -13.78
CA VAL A 289 4.29 17.98 -14.22
C VAL A 289 3.76 18.30 -15.63
N MET A 290 3.23 17.30 -16.33
CA MET A 290 2.72 17.49 -17.69
C MET A 290 1.32 18.09 -17.67
N ALA A 291 1.12 19.15 -18.45
CA ALA A 291 -0.17 19.81 -18.63
C ALA A 291 -0.91 19.32 -19.88
N THR A 292 -0.19 19.01 -20.95
CA THR A 292 -0.75 18.60 -22.24
C THR A 292 -0.05 17.34 -22.76
N PRO A 293 -0.77 16.50 -23.53
CA PRO A 293 -0.15 15.37 -24.23
C PRO A 293 0.95 15.85 -25.19
N VAL A 294 1.96 15.00 -25.36
CA VAL A 294 2.93 15.15 -26.44
C VAL A 294 2.28 14.61 -27.72
N GLU A 295 2.07 15.46 -28.70
CA GLU A 295 1.67 15.03 -30.04
C GLU A 295 2.89 14.37 -30.70
N VAL A 296 2.78 13.07 -30.95
CA VAL A 296 3.82 12.32 -31.67
C VAL A 296 3.22 11.85 -33.00
#